data_34a9b9fa242ec0371c8667bc4834bd88
#
_entry.id   34a9b9fa242ec0371c8667bc4834bd88
#
_cell.length_a   1.000
_cell.length_b   1.000
_cell.length_c   1.000
_cell.angle_alpha   90.00
_cell.angle_beta   90.00
_cell.angle_gamma   90.00
#
_symmetry.space_group_name_H-M   'P 1'
#
loop_
_entity.id
_entity.type
_entity.pdbx_description
1 polymer ?
#
loop_
_entity_poly.entity_id
_entity_poly.type
_entity_poly.pdbx_seq_one_letter_code
_entity_poly.pdbx_strand_id
1 'polypeptide(L)'
;MSGKALFSRRTALGGLLIATGAAIGLPAVQAANRPDRPEPRGPAPTRVANPAAPGPYVTFAYQNELKKYLNTREGEQSIAMRVHGQRNIHVLNHGATHYITASIIKLAIMETVMIQAAGEKRQLSGTEKDLLVPMIENSSNDAATALWNRVGRADGVRRAMHRMGATHTTFDSEDHWGLTSTTAPDQVVLADHIFCPNKIIPESMRAYARELMSSVAEDQDWGMTAGMKSPYVKNGWLPLEDGWHVNSVASTGTNGYTAVGPVSYTHLTLPTICSV
;
A
#
# COMPACT_ATOMS: atom_id res chain seq x y z
N MET A 1 -23.64 -26.27 36.05
CA MET A 1 -22.23 -26.16 35.72
C MET A 1 -22.14 -25.96 34.20
N SER A 2 -22.06 -24.73 33.78
CA SER A 2 -22.09 -24.34 32.37
C SER A 2 -20.65 -24.03 31.91
N GLY A 3 -20.09 -24.95 31.12
CA GLY A 3 -18.77 -24.72 30.48
C GLY A 3 -18.91 -23.85 29.26
N LYS A 4 -18.54 -22.59 29.38
CA LYS A 4 -18.33 -21.73 28.22
C LYS A 4 -17.03 -22.16 27.52
N ALA A 5 -17.16 -22.75 26.33
CA ALA A 5 -16.03 -22.99 25.44
C ALA A 5 -15.45 -21.63 25.01
N LEU A 6 -14.21 -21.36 25.43
CA LEU A 6 -13.41 -20.28 24.86
C LEU A 6 -13.04 -20.70 23.42
N PHE A 7 -13.76 -20.18 22.46
CA PHE A 7 -13.28 -20.20 21.07
C PHE A 7 -12.04 -19.31 20.98
N SER A 8 -10.91 -19.92 20.69
CA SER A 8 -9.66 -19.20 20.47
C SER A 8 -9.81 -18.30 19.26
N ARG A 9 -9.51 -17.01 19.43
CA ARG A 9 -9.47 -15.97 18.36
C ARG A 9 -8.70 -16.41 17.12
N ARG A 10 -7.77 -17.33 17.27
CA ARG A 10 -6.87 -17.85 16.23
C ARG A 10 -7.55 -18.74 15.17
N THR A 11 -8.62 -19.42 15.52
CA THR A 11 -9.28 -20.38 14.61
C THR A 11 -10.22 -19.70 13.61
N ALA A 12 -10.77 -18.54 13.94
CA ALA A 12 -11.67 -17.79 13.06
C ALA A 12 -10.93 -17.06 11.91
N LEU A 13 -9.70 -16.59 12.16
CA LEU A 13 -8.91 -15.86 11.17
C LEU A 13 -8.31 -16.75 10.07
N GLY A 14 -7.91 -17.97 10.42
CA GLY A 14 -7.39 -18.93 9.44
C GLY A 14 -8.44 -19.39 8.41
N GLY A 15 -9.71 -19.47 8.82
CA GLY A 15 -10.82 -19.87 7.95
C GLY A 15 -11.26 -18.78 6.96
N LEU A 16 -11.12 -17.50 7.34
CA LEU A 16 -11.60 -16.39 6.52
C LEU A 16 -10.65 -16.04 5.36
N LEU A 17 -9.34 -16.26 5.53
CA LEU A 17 -8.35 -16.04 4.49
C LEU A 17 -8.39 -17.08 3.35
N ILE A 18 -8.98 -18.24 3.61
CA ILE A 18 -9.14 -19.34 2.62
C ILE A 18 -10.49 -19.24 1.90
N ALA A 19 -11.53 -18.67 2.53
CA ALA A 19 -12.89 -18.66 1.99
C ALA A 19 -13.17 -17.58 0.93
N THR A 20 -12.31 -16.57 0.76
CA THR A 20 -12.49 -15.52 -0.26
C THR A 20 -11.89 -15.85 -1.63
N GLY A 21 -11.27 -17.02 -1.75
CA GLY A 21 -10.69 -17.50 -3.02
C GLY A 21 -11.56 -18.44 -3.85
N ALA A 22 -12.75 -18.82 -3.38
CA ALA A 22 -13.58 -19.77 -4.10
C ALA A 22 -15.04 -19.31 -4.15
N ALA A 23 -15.40 -18.67 -5.20
CA ALA A 23 -16.67 -18.65 -5.90
C ALA A 23 -17.11 -17.25 -6.34
N ILE A 24 -16.64 -16.80 -7.46
CA ILE A 24 -17.47 -16.30 -8.55
C ILE A 24 -16.65 -16.56 -9.82
N GLY A 25 -17.07 -17.55 -10.61
CA GLY A 25 -16.53 -17.80 -11.93
C GLY A 25 -16.93 -16.63 -12.83
N LEU A 26 -16.02 -15.69 -13.01
CA LEU A 26 -16.09 -14.72 -14.09
C LEU A 26 -15.22 -15.23 -15.24
N PRO A 27 -15.69 -15.13 -16.49
CA PRO A 27 -14.91 -15.56 -17.65
C PRO A 27 -13.63 -14.74 -17.73
N ALA A 28 -12.54 -15.39 -18.16
CA ALA A 28 -11.29 -14.73 -18.47
C ALA A 28 -11.56 -13.59 -19.47
N VAL A 29 -11.52 -12.36 -18.98
CA VAL A 29 -11.54 -11.19 -19.85
C VAL A 29 -10.15 -11.10 -20.45
N GLN A 30 -10.06 -11.42 -21.75
CA GLN A 30 -8.90 -11.15 -22.58
C GLN A 30 -8.51 -9.69 -22.40
N ALA A 31 -7.21 -9.45 -22.21
CA ALA A 31 -6.62 -8.11 -22.20
C ALA A 31 -7.01 -7.40 -23.51
N ALA A 32 -8.08 -6.62 -23.47
CA ALA A 32 -8.47 -5.76 -24.58
C ALA A 32 -7.41 -4.65 -24.66
N ASN A 33 -6.87 -4.44 -25.87
CA ASN A 33 -6.02 -3.32 -26.22
C ASN A 33 -6.56 -2.03 -25.62
N ARG A 34 -5.93 -1.54 -24.52
CA ARG A 34 -6.19 -0.20 -24.02
C ARG A 34 -5.47 0.79 -24.94
N PRO A 35 -6.12 1.89 -25.35
CA PRO A 35 -5.42 2.93 -26.10
C PRO A 35 -4.28 3.49 -25.26
N ASP A 36 -3.13 3.71 -25.90
CA ASP A 36 -1.94 4.35 -25.29
C ASP A 36 -2.37 5.60 -24.52
N ARG A 37 -2.22 5.54 -23.20
CA ARG A 37 -2.42 6.69 -22.33
C ARG A 37 -1.20 7.60 -22.52
N PRO A 38 -1.33 8.82 -23.06
CA PRO A 38 -0.18 9.70 -23.25
C PRO A 38 0.42 10.01 -21.87
N GLU A 39 1.71 9.73 -21.70
CA GLU A 39 2.45 10.21 -20.53
C GLU A 39 2.32 11.73 -20.44
N PRO A 40 2.01 12.30 -19.27
CA PRO A 40 2.07 13.73 -19.08
C PRO A 40 3.54 14.16 -19.20
N ARG A 41 3.91 14.78 -20.32
CA ARG A 41 5.20 15.42 -20.50
C ARG A 41 5.26 16.66 -19.61
N GLY A 42 5.66 16.46 -18.36
CA GLY A 42 6.08 17.52 -17.48
C GLY A 42 7.47 18.02 -17.83
N PRO A 43 7.87 19.24 -17.38
CA PRO A 43 9.22 19.77 -17.58
C PRO A 43 10.26 18.77 -17.03
N ALA A 44 11.42 18.71 -17.72
CA ALA A 44 12.51 17.79 -17.40
C ALA A 44 12.85 17.80 -15.90
N PRO A 45 13.07 16.63 -15.27
CA PRO A 45 13.26 16.54 -13.84
C PRO A 45 14.51 17.33 -13.43
N THR A 46 14.31 18.37 -12.63
CA THR A 46 15.38 18.95 -11.83
C THR A 46 15.95 17.82 -11.00
N ARG A 47 17.27 17.68 -10.97
CA ARG A 47 18.02 16.64 -10.28
C ARG A 47 17.57 16.50 -8.82
N VAL A 48 16.57 15.68 -8.57
CA VAL A 48 16.04 15.45 -7.22
C VAL A 48 17.07 14.61 -6.47
N ALA A 49 17.52 15.14 -5.33
CA ALA A 49 18.42 14.42 -4.44
C ALA A 49 17.78 13.10 -4.00
N ASN A 50 18.64 12.08 -3.83
CA ASN A 50 18.27 10.80 -3.18
C ASN A 50 17.25 11.05 -2.04
N PRO A 51 16.17 10.26 -1.89
CA PRO A 51 15.28 10.45 -0.77
C PRO A 51 16.12 10.39 0.50
N ALA A 52 16.31 11.54 1.11
CA ALA A 52 17.02 11.64 2.38
C ALA A 52 16.19 10.85 3.39
N ALA A 53 16.87 10.27 4.38
CA ALA A 53 16.18 9.73 5.55
C ALA A 53 15.03 10.66 5.94
N PRO A 54 13.84 10.14 6.30
CA PRO A 54 12.69 10.98 6.58
C PRO A 54 13.08 12.08 7.56
N GLY A 55 12.78 13.31 7.18
CA GLY A 55 12.95 14.47 8.03
C GLY A 55 11.94 14.44 9.17
N PRO A 56 11.92 15.48 10.01
CA PRO A 56 10.96 15.58 11.09
C PRO A 56 9.53 15.51 10.56
N TYR A 57 8.66 14.89 11.32
CA TYR A 57 7.24 14.96 11.09
C TYR A 57 6.73 16.36 11.41
N VAL A 58 5.92 16.89 10.51
CA VAL A 58 5.33 18.23 10.64
C VAL A 58 3.80 18.16 10.49
N THR A 59 3.12 19.13 11.01
CA THR A 59 1.67 19.18 10.89
C THR A 59 1.24 19.73 9.54
N PHE A 60 0.03 19.38 9.07
CA PHE A 60 -0.56 19.99 7.89
C PHE A 60 -0.89 21.47 8.15
N ALA A 61 -0.73 22.32 7.14
CA ALA A 61 -1.10 23.73 7.21
C ALA A 61 -2.60 23.91 7.57
N TYR A 62 -3.47 23.03 7.08
CA TYR A 62 -4.92 23.02 7.32
C TYR A 62 -5.36 21.91 8.28
N GLN A 63 -4.52 21.56 9.25
CA GLN A 63 -4.81 20.43 10.14
C GLN A 63 -6.10 20.61 10.97
N ASN A 64 -6.46 21.84 11.32
CA ASN A 64 -7.65 22.08 12.13
C ASN A 64 -8.93 21.83 11.33
N GLU A 65 -8.98 22.27 10.08
CA GLU A 65 -10.06 22.01 9.14
C GLU A 65 -10.18 20.53 8.84
N LEU A 66 -9.03 19.89 8.58
CA LEU A 66 -8.97 18.46 8.34
C LEU A 66 -9.43 17.64 9.56
N LYS A 67 -8.97 18.00 10.77
CA LYS A 67 -9.46 17.38 12.02
C LYS A 67 -10.95 17.60 12.22
N LYS A 68 -11.46 18.81 11.96
CA LYS A 68 -12.90 19.09 12.04
C LYS A 68 -13.70 18.20 11.11
N TYR A 69 -13.23 17.99 9.88
CA TYR A 69 -13.86 17.07 8.94
C TYR A 69 -13.79 15.62 9.42
N LEU A 70 -12.61 15.16 9.82
CA LEU A 70 -12.40 13.76 10.26
C LEU A 70 -13.17 13.44 11.54
N ASN A 71 -13.32 14.39 12.47
CA ASN A 71 -14.13 14.22 13.68
C ASN A 71 -15.63 14.02 13.41
N THR A 72 -16.09 14.25 12.19
CA THR A 72 -17.45 13.88 11.74
C THR A 72 -17.53 12.43 11.25
N ARG A 73 -16.41 11.72 11.21
CA ARG A 73 -16.31 10.33 10.76
C ARG A 73 -16.05 9.42 11.96
N GLU A 74 -16.59 8.23 11.90
CA GLU A 74 -16.32 7.20 12.91
C GLU A 74 -14.96 6.54 12.67
N GLY A 75 -14.39 5.97 13.71
CA GLY A 75 -13.15 5.23 13.67
C GLY A 75 -11.89 6.09 13.84
N GLU A 76 -10.76 5.40 13.95
CA GLU A 76 -9.44 6.01 14.04
C GLU A 76 -8.86 6.27 12.66
N GLN A 77 -8.33 7.46 12.46
CA GLN A 77 -7.76 7.84 11.18
C GLN A 77 -6.35 8.41 11.36
N SER A 78 -5.50 8.16 10.40
CA SER A 78 -4.22 8.84 10.26
C SER A 78 -4.02 9.25 8.81
N ILE A 79 -3.37 10.38 8.59
CA ILE A 79 -3.00 10.82 7.25
C ILE A 79 -1.53 11.21 7.29
N ALA A 80 -0.77 10.75 6.32
CA ALA A 80 0.56 11.23 6.07
C ALA A 80 0.72 11.63 4.60
N MET A 81 1.47 12.70 4.36
CA MET A 81 1.76 13.20 3.02
C MET A 81 3.18 13.72 2.93
N ARG A 82 3.80 13.50 1.81
CA ARG A 82 5.11 14.07 1.48
C ARG A 82 5.12 14.61 0.06
N VAL A 83 5.56 15.83 -0.08
CA VAL A 83 5.88 16.42 -1.38
C VAL A 83 7.23 15.85 -1.82
N HIS A 84 7.32 15.32 -3.03
CA HIS A 84 8.53 14.70 -3.54
C HIS A 84 9.68 15.70 -3.58
N GLY A 85 10.86 15.27 -3.15
CA GLY A 85 12.04 16.12 -3.01
C GLY A 85 12.13 16.90 -1.68
N GLN A 86 11.06 16.94 -0.89
CA GLN A 86 11.10 17.50 0.47
C GLN A 86 11.45 16.42 1.50
N ARG A 87 12.06 16.84 2.61
CA ARG A 87 12.42 15.91 3.70
C ARG A 87 11.28 15.65 4.66
N ASN A 88 10.41 16.65 4.86
CA ASN A 88 9.36 16.60 5.87
C ASN A 88 8.20 15.72 5.41
N ILE A 89 7.67 14.94 6.33
CA ILE A 89 6.40 14.24 6.18
C ILE A 89 5.35 14.99 6.99
N HIS A 90 4.30 15.44 6.33
CA HIS A 90 3.14 16.04 6.99
C HIS A 90 2.25 14.92 7.54
N VAL A 91 1.86 15.03 8.81
CA VAL A 91 1.11 13.99 9.50
C VAL A 91 -0.05 14.55 10.29
N LEU A 92 -1.16 13.83 10.24
CA LEU A 92 -2.28 13.98 11.15
C LEU A 92 -2.43 12.69 11.95
N ASN A 93 -2.64 12.80 13.25
CA ASN A 93 -2.72 11.67 14.19
C ASN A 93 -1.46 10.80 14.16
N HIS A 94 -0.32 11.45 14.36
CA HIS A 94 1.01 10.86 14.32
C HIS A 94 1.31 9.96 15.53
N GLY A 95 1.96 8.86 15.23
CA GLY A 95 2.99 8.25 16.09
C GLY A 95 2.52 7.23 17.11
N ALA A 96 1.27 7.14 17.47
CA ALA A 96 0.79 6.13 18.43
C ALA A 96 -0.09 5.06 17.76
N THR A 97 -0.63 5.34 16.61
CA THR A 97 -1.61 4.45 15.99
C THR A 97 -0.96 3.64 14.88
N HIS A 98 -0.99 2.34 15.08
CA HIS A 98 -0.62 1.35 14.08
C HIS A 98 -1.90 0.82 13.43
N TYR A 99 -1.86 0.66 12.12
CA TYR A 99 -2.98 0.19 11.32
C TYR A 99 -2.63 -1.11 10.63
N ILE A 100 -3.58 -2.04 10.59
CA ILE A 100 -3.44 -3.27 9.82
C ILE A 100 -3.38 -2.93 8.34
N THR A 101 -2.34 -3.39 7.65
CA THR A 101 -2.07 -3.02 6.26
C THR A 101 -3.11 -3.52 5.27
N ALA A 102 -3.72 -4.68 5.55
CA ALA A 102 -4.44 -5.40 4.50
C ALA A 102 -3.58 -5.47 3.22
N SER A 103 -4.15 -5.16 2.06
CA SER A 103 -3.44 -5.28 0.77
C SER A 103 -2.44 -4.17 0.45
N ILE A 104 -2.29 -3.10 1.26
CA ILE A 104 -1.23 -2.12 0.96
C ILE A 104 0.17 -2.69 1.21
N ILE A 105 0.34 -3.75 2.02
CA ILE A 105 1.62 -4.47 2.18
C ILE A 105 2.18 -5.00 0.85
N LYS A 106 1.34 -5.17 -0.15
CA LYS A 106 1.75 -5.63 -1.49
C LYS A 106 2.72 -4.66 -2.17
N LEU A 107 2.71 -3.37 -1.78
CA LEU A 107 3.77 -2.43 -2.20
C LEU A 107 5.12 -2.86 -1.64
N ALA A 108 5.21 -3.12 -0.34
CA ALA A 108 6.45 -3.58 0.28
C ALA A 108 6.93 -4.93 -0.28
N ILE A 109 6.01 -5.85 -0.61
CA ILE A 109 6.34 -7.11 -1.27
C ILE A 109 6.95 -6.84 -2.65
N MET A 110 6.31 -6.01 -3.48
CA MET A 110 6.80 -5.61 -4.80
C MET A 110 8.18 -4.97 -4.71
N GLU A 111 8.37 -4.01 -3.83
CA GLU A 111 9.66 -3.35 -3.61
C GLU A 111 10.73 -4.33 -3.15
N THR A 112 10.37 -5.30 -2.31
CA THR A 112 11.31 -6.34 -1.86
C THR A 112 11.79 -7.20 -3.03
N VAL A 113 10.88 -7.61 -3.93
CA VAL A 113 11.25 -8.32 -5.17
C VAL A 113 12.25 -7.49 -5.99
N MET A 114 11.97 -6.20 -6.16
CA MET A 114 12.83 -5.30 -6.93
C MET A 114 14.20 -5.10 -6.28
N ILE A 115 14.23 -4.94 -4.96
CA ILE A 115 15.47 -4.77 -4.17
C ILE A 115 16.35 -6.02 -4.26
N GLN A 116 15.75 -7.22 -4.18
CA GLN A 116 16.48 -8.47 -4.30
C GLN A 116 17.03 -8.64 -5.73
N ALA A 117 16.22 -8.43 -6.75
CA ALA A 117 16.67 -8.48 -8.14
C ALA A 117 17.82 -7.50 -8.43
N ALA A 118 17.70 -6.27 -7.92
CA ALA A 118 18.76 -5.25 -8.05
C ALA A 118 20.04 -5.66 -7.31
N GLY A 119 19.92 -6.25 -6.11
CA GLY A 119 21.05 -6.77 -5.34
C GLY A 119 21.79 -7.90 -6.06
N GLU A 120 21.06 -8.73 -6.79
CA GLU A 120 21.58 -9.79 -7.65
C GLU A 120 22.03 -9.28 -9.03
N LYS A 121 21.97 -7.96 -9.28
CA LYS A 121 22.32 -7.31 -10.56
C LYS A 121 21.57 -7.88 -11.77
N ARG A 122 20.33 -8.31 -11.59
CA ARG A 122 19.45 -8.83 -12.63
C ARG A 122 18.19 -8.00 -12.81
N GLN A 123 17.55 -8.17 -13.94
CA GLN A 123 16.18 -7.68 -14.16
C GLN A 123 15.16 -8.59 -13.46
N LEU A 124 13.92 -8.10 -13.36
CA LEU A 124 12.78 -8.93 -12.95
C LEU A 124 12.60 -10.08 -13.94
N SER A 125 12.45 -11.28 -13.42
CA SER A 125 12.14 -12.47 -14.25
C SER A 125 10.70 -12.43 -14.78
N GLY A 126 10.41 -13.23 -15.81
CA GLY A 126 9.05 -13.40 -16.32
C GLY A 126 8.07 -13.81 -15.22
N THR A 127 8.41 -14.82 -14.43
CA THR A 127 7.57 -15.27 -13.29
C THR A 127 7.31 -14.18 -12.26
N GLU A 128 8.30 -13.32 -11.95
CA GLU A 128 8.10 -12.20 -11.05
C GLU A 128 7.12 -11.19 -11.64
N LYS A 129 7.24 -10.87 -12.93
CA LYS A 129 6.30 -9.96 -13.60
C LYS A 129 4.89 -10.54 -13.70
N ASP A 130 4.77 -11.83 -14.03
CA ASP A 130 3.49 -12.55 -14.11
C ASP A 130 2.73 -12.56 -12.76
N LEU A 131 3.46 -12.51 -11.65
CA LEU A 131 2.87 -12.40 -10.30
C LEU A 131 2.65 -10.94 -9.86
N LEU A 132 3.54 -10.01 -10.23
CA LEU A 132 3.43 -8.60 -9.84
C LEU A 132 2.19 -7.93 -10.47
N VAL A 133 1.87 -8.24 -11.73
CA VAL A 133 0.71 -7.68 -12.43
C VAL A 133 -0.59 -7.97 -11.65
N PRO A 134 -1.03 -9.22 -11.45
CA PRO A 134 -2.28 -9.47 -10.74
C PRO A 134 -2.22 -9.05 -9.26
N MET A 135 -1.03 -9.08 -8.61
CA MET A 135 -0.89 -8.64 -7.24
C MET A 135 -1.17 -7.15 -7.08
N ILE A 136 -0.71 -6.30 -7.98
CA ILE A 136 -0.87 -4.85 -7.86
C ILE A 136 -2.16 -4.38 -8.53
N GLU A 137 -2.42 -4.80 -9.77
CA GLU A 137 -3.58 -4.31 -10.54
C GLU A 137 -4.92 -4.84 -10.02
N ASN A 138 -4.99 -6.12 -9.65
CA ASN A 138 -6.22 -6.78 -9.17
C ASN A 138 -6.20 -7.08 -7.67
N SER A 139 -5.13 -6.70 -6.99
CA SER A 139 -4.94 -7.05 -5.57
C SER A 139 -5.00 -8.55 -5.26
N SER A 140 -4.54 -9.43 -6.18
CA SER A 140 -4.55 -10.89 -6.04
C SER A 140 -3.81 -11.32 -4.76
N ASN A 141 -4.47 -12.13 -3.93
CA ASN A 141 -3.89 -12.68 -2.70
C ASN A 141 -2.99 -13.88 -3.00
N ASP A 142 -3.33 -14.69 -4.00
CA ASP A 142 -2.51 -15.84 -4.40
C ASP A 142 -1.16 -15.38 -4.93
N ALA A 143 -1.16 -14.36 -5.80
CA ALA A 143 0.07 -13.76 -6.30
C ALA A 143 0.90 -13.12 -5.17
N ALA A 144 0.25 -12.45 -4.23
CA ALA A 144 0.91 -11.88 -3.05
C ALA A 144 1.56 -12.97 -2.20
N THR A 145 0.85 -14.06 -1.91
CA THR A 145 1.36 -15.19 -1.13
C THR A 145 2.54 -15.87 -1.83
N ALA A 146 2.46 -16.06 -3.14
CA ALA A 146 3.56 -16.62 -3.92
C ALA A 146 4.83 -15.74 -3.85
N LEU A 147 4.68 -14.43 -4.03
CA LEU A 147 5.80 -13.48 -3.92
C LEU A 147 6.31 -13.33 -2.48
N TRP A 148 5.41 -13.30 -1.48
CA TRP A 148 5.76 -13.29 -0.07
C TRP A 148 6.70 -14.43 0.30
N ASN A 149 6.32 -15.66 -0.08
CA ASN A 149 7.14 -16.83 0.15
C ASN A 149 8.50 -16.73 -0.56
N ARG A 150 8.50 -16.25 -1.81
CA ARG A 150 9.71 -16.11 -2.63
C ARG A 150 10.71 -15.10 -2.04
N VAL A 151 10.24 -13.97 -1.52
CA VAL A 151 11.13 -12.92 -0.98
C VAL A 151 11.65 -13.21 0.43
N GLY A 152 11.26 -14.31 1.04
CA GLY A 152 11.68 -14.71 2.39
C GLY A 152 10.74 -14.23 3.47
N ARG A 153 9.46 -14.11 3.15
CA ARG A 153 8.34 -13.83 4.08
C ARG A 153 8.58 -12.57 4.90
N ALA A 154 8.07 -12.52 6.14
CA ALA A 154 8.21 -11.37 7.04
C ALA A 154 9.66 -10.86 7.16
N ASP A 155 10.64 -11.76 7.27
CA ASP A 155 12.04 -11.37 7.44
C ASP A 155 12.63 -10.73 6.19
N GLY A 156 12.28 -11.23 5.00
CA GLY A 156 12.72 -10.65 3.75
C GLY A 156 12.16 -9.24 3.55
N VAL A 157 10.86 -9.08 3.75
CA VAL A 157 10.17 -7.79 3.63
C VAL A 157 10.64 -6.80 4.69
N ARG A 158 10.80 -7.24 5.94
CA ARG A 158 11.32 -6.40 7.03
C ARG A 158 12.70 -5.82 6.70
N ARG A 159 13.62 -6.65 6.21
CA ARG A 159 14.96 -6.17 5.82
C ARG A 159 14.89 -5.12 4.70
N ALA A 160 14.03 -5.34 3.71
CA ALA A 160 13.84 -4.38 2.62
C ALA A 160 13.24 -3.06 3.14
N MET A 161 12.20 -3.12 3.95
CA MET A 161 11.57 -1.94 4.57
C MET A 161 12.55 -1.15 5.41
N HIS A 162 13.32 -1.81 6.29
CA HIS A 162 14.36 -1.15 7.09
C HIS A 162 15.43 -0.48 6.23
N ARG A 163 15.85 -1.14 5.13
CA ARG A 163 16.79 -0.54 4.17
C ARG A 163 16.23 0.73 3.52
N MET A 164 14.93 0.81 3.33
CA MET A 164 14.23 1.99 2.81
C MET A 164 13.95 3.04 3.89
N GLY A 165 14.10 2.72 5.17
CA GLY A 165 13.84 3.64 6.29
C GLY A 165 12.44 3.53 6.89
N ALA A 166 11.62 2.56 6.48
CA ALA A 166 10.33 2.23 7.08
C ALA A 166 10.56 1.26 8.25
N THR A 167 10.64 1.78 9.47
CA THR A 167 11.12 1.01 10.64
C THR A 167 10.08 0.82 11.75
N HIS A 168 8.87 1.36 11.58
CA HIS A 168 7.78 1.28 12.55
C HIS A 168 6.69 0.27 12.15
N THR A 169 7.02 -0.63 11.23
CA THR A 169 6.12 -1.68 10.77
C THR A 169 6.45 -3.00 11.47
N THR A 170 5.43 -3.65 12.02
CA THR A 170 5.54 -4.93 12.72
C THR A 170 4.74 -6.01 11.99
N PHE A 171 5.31 -7.21 11.90
CA PHE A 171 4.72 -8.32 11.18
C PHE A 171 3.97 -9.24 12.13
N ASP A 172 2.89 -9.83 11.64
CA ASP A 172 2.14 -10.84 12.40
C ASP A 172 3.00 -12.04 12.76
N SER A 173 2.84 -12.55 13.98
CA SER A 173 3.64 -13.66 14.51
C SER A 173 3.34 -15.00 13.82
N GLU A 174 2.18 -15.14 13.22
CA GLU A 174 1.76 -16.32 12.45
C GLU A 174 2.03 -16.15 10.94
N ASP A 175 2.74 -15.05 10.58
CA ASP A 175 3.20 -14.75 9.23
C ASP A 175 2.06 -14.50 8.22
N HIS A 176 0.93 -13.99 8.71
CA HIS A 176 -0.15 -13.51 7.86
C HIS A 176 0.21 -12.11 7.35
N TRP A 177 0.69 -12.01 6.12
CA TRP A 177 1.15 -10.75 5.55
C TRP A 177 0.10 -9.62 5.61
N GLY A 178 -1.19 -9.94 5.44
CA GLY A 178 -2.29 -8.96 5.50
C GLY A 178 -2.56 -8.40 6.89
N LEU A 179 -2.08 -9.05 7.95
CA LEU A 179 -2.18 -8.61 9.35
C LEU A 179 -0.94 -7.83 9.81
N THR A 180 -0.03 -7.50 8.91
CA THR A 180 1.08 -6.60 9.19
C THR A 180 0.55 -5.26 9.69
N SER A 181 1.15 -4.75 10.76
CA SER A 181 0.77 -3.49 11.39
C SER A 181 1.79 -2.40 11.05
N THR A 182 1.33 -1.26 10.56
CA THR A 182 2.17 -0.18 10.01
C THR A 182 1.74 1.20 10.47
N THR A 183 2.54 2.21 10.14
CA THR A 183 2.19 3.62 10.31
C THR A 183 2.03 4.31 8.96
N ALA A 184 1.24 5.37 8.90
CA ALA A 184 1.09 6.16 7.68
C ALA A 184 2.43 6.76 7.19
N PRO A 185 3.33 7.27 8.05
CA PRO A 185 4.67 7.69 7.63
C PRO A 185 5.52 6.59 6.99
N ASP A 186 5.51 5.37 7.53
CA ASP A 186 6.26 4.25 6.92
C ASP A 186 5.78 3.98 5.49
N GLN A 187 4.47 4.02 5.25
CA GLN A 187 3.91 3.81 3.92
C GLN A 187 4.25 4.95 2.95
N VAL A 188 4.36 6.20 3.43
CA VAL A 188 4.89 7.31 2.63
C VAL A 188 6.34 7.07 2.25
N VAL A 189 7.17 6.60 3.19
CA VAL A 189 8.59 6.29 2.94
C VAL A 189 8.73 5.21 1.87
N LEU A 190 7.92 4.15 1.93
CA LEU A 190 7.92 3.09 0.92
C LEU A 190 7.53 3.66 -0.46
N ALA A 191 6.38 4.29 -0.55
CA ALA A 191 5.91 4.82 -1.83
C ALA A 191 6.91 5.81 -2.45
N ASP A 192 7.60 6.64 -1.66
CA ASP A 192 8.63 7.54 -2.17
C ASP A 192 9.78 6.83 -2.87
N HIS A 193 10.10 5.59 -2.50
CA HIS A 193 11.10 4.79 -3.19
C HIS A 193 10.67 4.38 -4.60
N ILE A 194 9.38 4.41 -4.90
CA ILE A 194 8.83 4.20 -6.25
C ILE A 194 8.88 5.50 -7.05
N PHE A 195 8.56 6.64 -6.43
CA PHE A 195 8.35 7.90 -7.13
C PHE A 195 9.57 8.83 -7.15
N CYS A 196 10.48 8.71 -6.19
CA CYS A 196 11.68 9.54 -6.10
C CYS A 196 12.94 8.79 -6.53
N PRO A 197 13.91 9.47 -7.19
CA PRO A 197 15.20 8.86 -7.51
C PRO A 197 15.91 8.36 -6.25
N ASN A 198 16.40 7.12 -6.29
CA ASN A 198 17.15 6.52 -5.20
C ASN A 198 18.15 5.48 -5.73
N LYS A 199 19.05 5.01 -4.82
CA LYS A 199 20.07 4.00 -5.14
C LYS A 199 19.64 2.57 -4.78
N ILE A 200 18.43 2.40 -4.23
CA ILE A 200 17.93 1.11 -3.71
C ILE A 200 17.20 0.35 -4.81
N ILE A 201 16.31 1.04 -5.52
CA ILE A 201 15.51 0.48 -6.61
C ILE A 201 15.88 1.18 -7.92
N PRO A 202 16.39 0.47 -8.93
CA PRO A 202 16.73 1.03 -10.25
C PRO A 202 15.52 1.70 -10.91
N GLU A 203 15.78 2.75 -11.72
CA GLU A 203 14.71 3.50 -12.39
C GLU A 203 13.82 2.62 -13.26
N SER A 204 14.37 1.66 -13.99
CA SER A 204 13.58 0.75 -14.83
C SER A 204 12.55 -0.05 -14.03
N MET A 205 12.91 -0.46 -12.81
CA MET A 205 12.00 -1.19 -11.92
C MET A 205 10.97 -0.24 -11.27
N ARG A 206 11.39 0.98 -10.92
CA ARG A 206 10.46 2.01 -10.41
C ARG A 206 9.45 2.43 -11.47
N ALA A 207 9.88 2.60 -12.72
CA ALA A 207 8.99 2.88 -13.83
C ALA A 207 7.95 1.78 -14.00
N TYR A 208 8.37 0.52 -13.92
CA TYR A 208 7.46 -0.62 -13.96
C TYR A 208 6.49 -0.65 -12.76
N ALA A 209 6.96 -0.34 -11.55
CA ALA A 209 6.08 -0.23 -10.38
C ALA A 209 5.01 0.85 -10.58
N ARG A 210 5.39 2.01 -11.12
CA ARG A 210 4.44 3.08 -11.44
C ARG A 210 3.45 2.67 -12.53
N GLU A 211 3.88 1.95 -13.57
CA GLU A 211 3.01 1.38 -14.58
C GLU A 211 1.91 0.52 -13.93
N LEU A 212 2.29 -0.44 -13.09
CA LEU A 212 1.34 -1.29 -12.37
C LEU A 212 0.37 -0.48 -11.50
N MET A 213 0.89 0.48 -10.73
CA MET A 213 0.06 1.32 -9.84
C MET A 213 -0.90 2.25 -10.60
N SER A 214 -0.60 2.58 -11.86
CA SER A 214 -1.50 3.38 -12.71
C SER A 214 -2.50 2.54 -13.50
N SER A 215 -2.36 1.21 -13.47
CA SER A 215 -3.16 0.25 -14.24
C SER A 215 -4.07 -0.59 -13.35
N VAL A 216 -4.33 -0.15 -12.12
CA VAL A 216 -5.22 -0.87 -11.22
C VAL A 216 -6.62 -1.02 -11.80
N ALA A 217 -7.28 -2.14 -11.49
CA ALA A 217 -8.66 -2.38 -11.90
C ALA A 217 -9.60 -1.32 -11.31
N GLU A 218 -10.73 -1.09 -11.96
CA GLU A 218 -11.68 -0.03 -11.59
C GLU A 218 -12.18 -0.17 -10.15
N ASP A 219 -12.40 -1.38 -9.67
CA ASP A 219 -12.79 -1.69 -8.29
C ASP A 219 -11.66 -1.48 -7.27
N GLN A 220 -10.43 -1.19 -7.74
CA GLN A 220 -9.26 -0.87 -6.92
C GLN A 220 -8.92 0.63 -6.93
N ASP A 221 -9.60 1.47 -7.73
CA ASP A 221 -9.33 2.91 -7.87
C ASP A 221 -10.31 3.74 -7.04
N TRP A 222 -9.98 3.91 -5.75
CA TRP A 222 -10.77 4.69 -4.79
C TRP A 222 -9.87 5.29 -3.69
N GLY A 223 -10.48 6.01 -2.74
CA GLY A 223 -9.79 6.55 -1.57
C GLY A 223 -8.98 7.80 -1.87
N MET A 224 -7.69 7.76 -1.64
CA MET A 224 -6.79 8.92 -1.81
C MET A 224 -6.66 9.39 -3.26
N THR A 225 -7.23 8.65 -4.22
CA THR A 225 -7.31 9.05 -5.63
C THR A 225 -8.37 10.13 -5.90
N ALA A 226 -9.31 10.32 -4.97
CA ALA A 226 -10.37 11.30 -5.12
C ALA A 226 -9.81 12.70 -5.38
N GLY A 227 -10.17 13.29 -6.53
CA GLY A 227 -9.67 14.59 -6.96
C GLY A 227 -8.26 14.60 -7.57
N MET A 228 -7.56 13.47 -7.64
CA MET A 228 -6.28 13.35 -8.33
C MET A 228 -6.47 13.08 -9.82
N LYS A 229 -5.66 13.73 -10.65
CA LYS A 229 -5.57 13.40 -12.08
C LYS A 229 -4.55 12.29 -12.29
N SER A 230 -4.98 11.20 -12.93
CA SER A 230 -4.11 10.07 -13.28
C SER A 230 -3.29 9.57 -12.08
N PRO A 231 -3.93 9.19 -10.97
CA PRO A 231 -3.23 8.77 -9.77
C PRO A 231 -2.54 7.42 -9.98
N TYR A 232 -1.55 7.18 -9.14
CA TYR A 232 -0.94 5.89 -8.88
C TYR A 232 -1.45 5.43 -7.53
N VAL A 233 -2.01 4.24 -7.43
CA VAL A 233 -2.69 3.82 -6.20
C VAL A 233 -2.44 2.37 -5.84
N LYS A 234 -2.45 2.09 -4.53
CA LYS A 234 -2.68 0.77 -3.97
C LYS A 234 -3.58 0.90 -2.75
N ASN A 235 -4.68 0.19 -2.80
CA ASN A 235 -5.65 0.12 -1.72
C ASN A 235 -5.59 -1.21 -1.00
N GLY A 236 -6.14 -1.24 0.22
CA GLY A 236 -6.27 -2.45 1.01
C GLY A 236 -7.39 -2.30 2.03
N TRP A 237 -8.15 -3.35 2.23
CA TRP A 237 -9.20 -3.41 3.24
C TRP A 237 -9.34 -4.81 3.80
N LEU A 238 -9.70 -4.88 5.07
CA LEU A 238 -9.89 -6.13 5.79
C LEU A 238 -10.91 -5.95 6.91
N PRO A 239 -11.97 -6.77 6.99
CA PRO A 239 -12.83 -6.82 8.15
C PRO A 239 -12.16 -7.63 9.25
N LEU A 240 -12.13 -7.08 10.46
CA LEU A 240 -11.72 -7.75 11.69
C LEU A 240 -12.81 -7.66 12.74
N GLU A 241 -12.60 -8.27 13.90
CA GLU A 241 -13.60 -8.24 14.99
C GLU A 241 -13.87 -6.81 15.52
N ASP A 242 -12.88 -5.94 15.46
CA ASP A 242 -12.92 -4.54 15.88
C ASP A 242 -13.43 -3.58 14.78
N GLY A 243 -13.73 -4.11 13.57
CA GLY A 243 -14.28 -3.34 12.47
C GLY A 243 -13.50 -3.45 11.16
N TRP A 244 -13.70 -2.49 10.28
CA TRP A 244 -13.03 -2.44 8.98
C TRP A 244 -11.73 -1.65 9.07
N HIS A 245 -10.65 -2.24 8.62
CA HIS A 245 -9.38 -1.57 8.37
C HIS A 245 -9.27 -1.24 6.88
N VAL A 246 -9.27 0.04 6.56
CA VAL A 246 -9.29 0.54 5.18
C VAL A 246 -8.09 1.46 4.96
N ASN A 247 -7.31 1.19 3.94
CA ASN A 247 -6.07 1.90 3.66
C ASN A 247 -6.00 2.30 2.19
N SER A 248 -5.45 3.48 1.94
CA SER A 248 -5.18 3.96 0.59
C SER A 248 -3.81 4.62 0.55
N VAL A 249 -2.99 4.21 -0.41
CA VAL A 249 -1.68 4.81 -0.72
C VAL A 249 -1.76 5.30 -2.15
N ALA A 250 -1.61 6.61 -2.35
CA ALA A 250 -1.67 7.19 -3.69
C ALA A 250 -0.58 8.23 -3.92
N SER A 251 -0.20 8.41 -5.19
CA SER A 251 0.74 9.44 -5.62
C SER A 251 0.24 10.12 -6.90
N THR A 252 0.63 11.38 -7.08
CA THR A 252 0.39 12.14 -8.31
C THR A 252 1.54 12.02 -9.31
N GLY A 253 2.52 11.16 -9.05
CA GLY A 253 3.67 10.91 -9.91
C GLY A 253 4.97 11.54 -9.41
N THR A 254 6.03 11.42 -10.22
CA THR A 254 7.43 11.70 -9.82
C THR A 254 7.71 13.15 -9.40
N ASN A 255 6.92 14.12 -9.88
CA ASN A 255 7.06 15.53 -9.53
C ASN A 255 5.92 16.05 -8.63
N GLY A 256 5.24 15.16 -7.94
CA GLY A 256 4.08 15.46 -7.15
C GLY A 256 4.25 15.21 -5.66
N TYR A 257 3.32 14.47 -5.11
CA TYR A 257 3.33 14.06 -3.70
C TYR A 257 2.78 12.64 -3.55
N THR A 258 3.18 11.99 -2.46
CA THR A 258 2.57 10.76 -1.98
C THR A 258 1.69 11.09 -0.79
N ALA A 259 0.48 10.57 -0.78
CA ALA A 259 -0.44 10.64 0.34
C ALA A 259 -0.89 9.24 0.77
N VAL A 260 -1.03 9.03 2.06
CA VAL A 260 -1.45 7.79 2.69
C VAL A 260 -2.53 8.08 3.70
N GLY A 261 -3.64 7.36 3.61
CA GLY A 261 -4.75 7.47 4.56
C GLY A 261 -5.18 6.09 5.05
N PRO A 262 -4.60 5.56 6.14
CA PRO A 262 -5.20 4.45 6.86
C PRO A 262 -6.37 4.93 7.71
N VAL A 263 -7.42 4.14 7.73
CA VAL A 263 -8.64 4.38 8.52
C VAL A 263 -9.14 3.06 9.09
N SER A 264 -9.46 3.04 10.37
CA SER A 264 -10.16 1.93 11.02
C SER A 264 -11.59 2.35 11.33
N TYR A 265 -12.58 1.57 10.91
CA TYR A 265 -14.00 1.84 11.12
C TYR A 265 -14.67 0.70 11.88
N THR A 266 -15.47 1.02 12.88
CA THR A 266 -16.22 0.03 13.65
C THR A 266 -17.53 -0.41 12.99
N HIS A 267 -18.08 0.36 12.03
CA HIS A 267 -19.41 0.12 11.45
C HIS A 267 -19.53 0.58 9.98
N LEU A 268 -18.77 -0.02 9.05
CA LEU A 268 -18.99 0.25 7.63
C LEU A 268 -19.48 -0.99 6.88
N THR A 269 -20.52 -0.80 6.06
CA THR A 269 -20.82 -1.72 4.96
C THR A 269 -20.11 -1.23 3.71
N LEU A 270 -19.35 -2.11 3.05
CA LEU A 270 -18.56 -1.83 1.83
C LEU A 270 -19.25 -0.99 0.74
N PRO A 271 -20.58 -1.12 0.48
CA PRO A 271 -21.25 -0.32 -0.54
C PRO A 271 -21.16 1.20 -0.35
N THR A 272 -20.90 1.66 0.88
CA THR A 272 -20.84 3.10 1.18
C THR A 272 -19.46 3.72 0.83
N ILE A 273 -18.43 2.92 0.67
CA ILE A 273 -17.07 3.40 0.33
C ILE A 273 -16.91 3.67 -1.16
N CYS A 274 -17.69 2.96 -2.01
CA CYS A 274 -17.63 3.09 -3.47
C CYS A 274 -18.54 4.18 -4.05
N SER A 275 -19.25 4.94 -3.22
CA SER A 275 -20.28 5.90 -3.63
C SER A 275 -19.93 7.35 -3.34
N VAL A 276 -18.64 7.70 -3.24
CA VAL A 276 -18.21 9.09 -3.05
C VAL A 276 -17.33 9.56 -4.19
#